data_de1b651d315f73dea5ef34a94298f9de
#
_entry.id   de1b651d315f73dea5ef34a94298f9de
#
_cell.length_a   1.000
_cell.length_b   1.000
_cell.length_c   1.000
_cell.angle_alpha   90.00
_cell.angle_beta   90.00
_cell.angle_gamma   90.00
#
_symmetry.space_group_name_H-M   'P 1'
#
loop_
_entity.id
_entity.type
_entity.pdbx_description
1 polymer ?
#
loop_
_entity_poly.entity_id
_entity_poly.type
_entity_poly.pdbx_seq_one_letter_code
_entity_poly.pdbx_strand_id
1 'polypeptide(L)'
;MRTKGIVIHDFVVMPNHVHILMTVPGEMSIEKAMQLIKGSFSFRANKEFGFRGEIWQRGFSDVRVIDEQSFQQHREYIENNPVRAGLASAPEEYPFGSWYLKKRKHAWAEAQGLARPVGTTEVVP
;
A
#
# COMPACT_ATOMS: atom_id res chain seq x y z
N MET A 1 -3.87 1.25 -7.17
CA MET A 1 -3.60 2.69 -7.30
C MET A 1 -2.39 2.92 -8.18
N ARG A 2 -2.46 3.86 -9.08
CA ARG A 2 -1.37 4.17 -10.00
C ARG A 2 -1.08 5.67 -10.01
N THR A 3 0.19 6.03 -10.01
CA THR A 3 0.66 7.40 -10.17
C THR A 3 1.84 7.38 -11.13
N LYS A 4 1.66 7.93 -12.32
CA LYS A 4 2.70 8.01 -13.36
C LYS A 4 3.41 6.68 -13.65
N GLY A 5 2.63 5.60 -13.74
CA GLY A 5 3.17 4.27 -13.99
C GLY A 5 3.60 3.49 -12.76
N ILE A 6 3.56 4.09 -11.59
CA ILE A 6 3.82 3.38 -10.34
C ILE A 6 2.60 2.50 -10.01
N VAL A 7 2.84 1.24 -9.69
CA VAL A 7 1.79 0.32 -9.27
C VAL A 7 1.99 -0.02 -7.80
N ILE A 8 1.00 0.28 -6.99
CA ILE A 8 1.03 -0.08 -5.56
C ILE A 8 0.30 -1.41 -5.40
N HIS A 9 1.03 -2.43 -4.97
CA HIS A 9 0.52 -3.79 -4.79
C HIS A 9 -0.09 -3.98 -3.42
N ASP A 10 0.58 -3.47 -2.41
CA ASP A 10 0.14 -3.60 -1.03
C ASP A 10 0.68 -2.43 -0.21
N PHE A 11 -0.02 -2.10 0.87
CA PHE A 11 0.43 -1.05 1.78
C PHE A 11 -0.22 -1.21 3.14
N VAL A 12 0.39 -0.60 4.14
CA VAL A 12 -0.21 -0.43 5.46
C VAL A 12 0.28 0.88 6.07
N VAL A 13 -0.66 1.66 6.60
CA VAL A 13 -0.38 2.91 7.28
C VAL A 13 -0.39 2.65 8.78
N MET A 14 0.79 2.66 9.37
CA MET A 14 0.98 2.49 10.80
C MET A 14 1.02 3.87 11.46
N PRO A 15 0.84 3.95 12.81
CA PRO A 15 0.80 5.25 13.49
C PRO A 15 2.03 6.13 13.27
N ASN A 16 3.18 5.55 13.05
CA ASN A 16 4.44 6.29 12.91
C ASN A 16 5.21 5.98 11.63
N HIS A 17 4.65 5.19 10.73
CA HIS A 17 5.31 4.86 9.46
C HIS A 17 4.34 4.23 8.48
N VAL A 18 4.77 4.12 7.23
CA VAL A 18 4.00 3.47 6.16
C VAL A 18 4.90 2.46 5.46
N HIS A 19 4.38 1.27 5.23
CA HIS A 19 5.02 0.27 4.39
C HIS A 19 4.27 0.18 3.06
N ILE A 20 5.01 0.19 1.96
CA ILE A 20 4.45 0.13 0.62
C ILE A 20 5.22 -0.90 -0.20
N LEU A 21 4.50 -1.80 -0.83
CA LEU A 21 5.04 -2.72 -1.83
C LEU A 21 4.60 -2.22 -3.19
N MET A 22 5.55 -1.82 -4.04
CA MET A 22 5.23 -1.17 -5.30
C MET A 22 6.18 -1.59 -6.42
N THR A 23 5.71 -1.40 -7.66
CA THR A 23 6.54 -1.46 -8.85
C THR A 23 6.73 -0.07 -9.39
N VAL A 24 8.00 0.26 -9.66
CA VAL A 24 8.39 1.56 -10.20
C VAL A 24 8.83 1.35 -11.65
N PRO A 25 8.41 2.20 -12.59
CA PRO A 25 8.88 2.11 -13.97
C PRO A 25 10.40 2.14 -14.06
N GLY A 26 10.97 1.42 -15.03
CA GLY A 26 12.42 1.25 -15.14
C GLY A 26 13.20 2.55 -15.29
N GLU A 27 12.59 3.57 -15.88
CA GLU A 27 13.20 4.88 -16.07
C GLU A 27 13.06 5.82 -14.88
N MET A 28 12.30 5.41 -13.85
CA MET A 28 12.05 6.24 -12.68
C MET A 28 12.89 5.76 -11.50
N SER A 29 13.51 6.70 -10.78
CA SER A 29 14.22 6.36 -9.55
C SER A 29 13.26 6.12 -8.40
N ILE A 30 13.70 5.37 -7.39
CA ILE A 30 12.89 5.14 -6.18
C ILE A 30 12.66 6.46 -5.43
N GLU A 31 13.63 7.36 -5.45
CA GLU A 31 13.51 8.68 -4.85
C GLU A 31 12.38 9.48 -5.50
N LYS A 32 12.31 9.45 -6.82
CA LYS A 32 11.25 10.12 -7.56
C LYS A 32 9.89 9.50 -7.26
N ALA A 33 9.82 8.18 -7.22
CA ALA A 33 8.59 7.45 -6.87
C ALA A 33 8.09 7.85 -5.49
N MET A 34 8.98 7.87 -4.49
CA MET A 34 8.61 8.27 -3.13
C MET A 34 8.18 9.74 -3.06
N GLN A 35 8.83 10.61 -3.80
CA GLN A 35 8.44 12.02 -3.88
C GLN A 35 7.01 12.16 -4.41
N LEU A 36 6.67 11.44 -5.46
CA LEU A 36 5.33 11.48 -6.06
C LEU A 36 4.26 10.94 -5.10
N ILE A 37 4.57 9.84 -4.42
CA ILE A 37 3.62 9.22 -3.47
C ILE A 37 3.39 10.15 -2.27
N LYS A 38 4.46 10.65 -1.68
CA LYS A 38 4.36 11.56 -0.52
C LYS A 38 3.65 12.85 -0.89
N GLY A 39 3.97 13.42 -2.04
CA GLY A 39 3.33 14.64 -2.52
C GLY A 39 1.85 14.46 -2.79
N SER A 40 1.47 13.36 -3.44
CA SER A 40 0.08 13.03 -3.72
C SER A 40 -0.73 12.86 -2.42
N PHE A 41 -0.18 12.15 -1.45
CA PHE A 41 -0.83 11.96 -0.15
C PHE A 41 -1.00 13.30 0.58
N SER A 42 0.05 14.10 0.63
CA SER A 42 0.02 15.41 1.30
C SER A 42 -0.99 16.36 0.65
N PHE A 43 -1.06 16.36 -0.68
CA PHE A 43 -2.02 17.16 -1.40
C PHE A 43 -3.46 16.78 -1.03
N ARG A 44 -3.75 15.48 -1.00
CA ARG A 44 -5.08 14.99 -0.67
C ARG A 44 -5.46 15.25 0.78
N ALA A 45 -4.51 15.09 1.70
CA ALA A 45 -4.74 15.39 3.11
C ALA A 45 -5.06 16.86 3.33
N ASN A 46 -4.36 17.75 2.63
CA ASN A 46 -4.63 19.17 2.69
C ASN A 46 -6.01 19.51 2.11
N LYS A 47 -6.32 18.97 0.92
CA LYS A 47 -7.55 19.26 0.20
C LYS A 47 -8.78 18.70 0.90
N GLU A 48 -8.73 17.44 1.36
CA GLU A 48 -9.88 16.73 1.89
C GLU A 48 -10.10 16.98 3.39
N PHE A 49 -9.02 17.19 4.15
CA PHE A 49 -9.09 17.29 5.60
C PHE A 49 -8.57 18.62 6.14
N GLY A 50 -8.13 19.52 5.25
CA GLY A 50 -7.59 20.81 5.67
C GLY A 50 -6.30 20.72 6.47
N PHE A 51 -5.60 19.59 6.40
CA PHE A 51 -4.36 19.41 7.13
C PHE A 51 -3.27 20.29 6.56
N ARG A 52 -2.59 21.06 7.43
CA ARG A 52 -1.48 21.93 7.06
C ARG A 52 -0.27 21.56 7.88
N GLY A 53 0.89 21.52 7.23
CA GLY A 53 2.15 21.19 7.86
C GLY A 53 2.79 19.95 7.27
N GLU A 54 3.90 19.55 7.85
CA GLU A 54 4.62 18.36 7.41
C GLU A 54 3.94 17.10 7.90
N ILE A 55 3.51 16.26 6.95
CA ILE A 55 2.92 14.97 7.25
C ILE A 55 4.01 13.91 7.33
N TRP A 56 5.05 14.04 6.51
CA TRP A 56 6.09 13.03 6.35
C TRP A 56 7.38 13.45 7.01
N GLN A 57 8.02 12.51 7.70
CA GLN A 57 9.41 12.66 8.12
C GLN A 57 10.32 12.52 6.90
N ARG A 58 11.52 13.10 7.00
CA ARG A 58 12.50 13.02 5.93
C ARG A 58 13.01 11.59 5.79
N GLY A 59 13.24 11.21 4.53
CA GLY A 59 13.87 9.95 4.21
C GLY A 59 12.90 8.78 4.14
N PHE A 60 13.45 7.69 3.73
CA PHE A 60 12.78 6.40 3.66
C PHE A 60 13.84 5.30 3.56
N SER A 61 13.42 4.06 3.89
CA SER A 61 14.25 2.89 3.65
C SER A 61 13.60 2.07 2.55
N ASP A 62 14.39 1.61 1.59
CA ASP A 62 13.90 0.76 0.53
C ASP A 62 14.62 -0.59 0.54
N VAL A 63 13.88 -1.62 0.22
CA VAL A 63 14.40 -2.97 0.03
C VAL A 63 13.95 -3.44 -1.33
N ARG A 64 14.91 -3.88 -2.16
CA ARG A 64 14.60 -4.36 -3.49
C ARG A 64 14.00 -5.77 -3.41
N VAL A 65 12.86 -5.94 -4.07
CA VAL A 65 12.24 -7.25 -4.22
C VAL A 65 12.83 -7.90 -5.48
N ILE A 66 13.51 -9.02 -5.30
CA ILE A 66 14.31 -9.64 -6.36
C ILE A 66 13.65 -10.86 -7.01
N ASP A 67 12.67 -11.47 -6.36
CA ASP A 67 11.99 -12.67 -6.85
C ASP A 67 10.60 -12.78 -6.25
N GLU A 68 9.86 -13.80 -6.68
CA GLU A 68 8.50 -14.05 -6.20
C GLU A 68 8.46 -14.39 -4.71
N GLN A 69 9.42 -15.16 -4.23
CA GLN A 69 9.50 -15.51 -2.81
C GLN A 69 9.67 -14.27 -1.96
N SER A 70 10.57 -13.38 -2.35
CA SER A 70 10.80 -12.10 -1.68
C SER A 70 9.55 -11.23 -1.71
N PHE A 71 8.85 -11.21 -2.85
CA PHE A 71 7.60 -10.48 -3.00
C PHE A 71 6.54 -10.97 -2.01
N GLN A 72 6.34 -12.29 -1.90
CA GLN A 72 5.37 -12.85 -0.97
C GLN A 72 5.74 -12.61 0.49
N GLN A 73 7.02 -12.68 0.81
CA GLN A 73 7.50 -12.39 2.16
C GLN A 73 7.22 -10.95 2.56
N HIS A 74 7.43 -10.00 1.65
CA HIS A 74 7.12 -8.60 1.90
C HIS A 74 5.62 -8.37 2.05
N ARG A 75 4.80 -9.02 1.25
CA ARG A 75 3.34 -8.95 1.38
C ARG A 75 2.90 -9.43 2.75
N GLU A 76 3.36 -10.59 3.15
CA GLU A 76 3.00 -11.16 4.46
C GLU A 76 3.45 -10.25 5.60
N TYR A 77 4.62 -9.66 5.48
CA TYR A 77 5.13 -8.72 6.47
C TYR A 77 4.22 -7.49 6.59
N ILE A 78 3.83 -6.92 5.45
CA ILE A 78 2.95 -5.74 5.42
C ILE A 78 1.58 -6.09 5.99
N GLU A 79 0.99 -7.21 5.55
CA GLU A 79 -0.33 -7.65 5.98
C GLU A 79 -0.40 -7.88 7.50
N ASN A 80 0.62 -8.48 8.07
CA ASN A 80 0.63 -8.85 9.48
C ASN A 80 1.21 -7.78 10.40
N ASN A 81 1.69 -6.68 9.86
CA ASN A 81 2.29 -5.61 10.66
C ASN A 81 1.35 -5.08 11.74
N PRO A 82 0.08 -4.73 11.42
CA PRO A 82 -0.85 -4.25 12.46
C PRO A 82 -1.20 -5.31 13.49
N VAL A 83 -1.23 -6.59 13.10
CA VAL A 83 -1.48 -7.69 14.04
C VAL A 83 -0.31 -7.81 15.02
N ARG A 84 0.92 -7.80 14.53
CA ARG A 84 2.11 -7.86 15.38
C ARG A 84 2.24 -6.66 16.31
N ALA A 85 1.74 -5.50 15.86
CA ALA A 85 1.74 -4.29 16.67
C ALA A 85 0.57 -4.22 17.67
N GLY A 86 -0.31 -5.22 17.66
CA GLY A 86 -1.47 -5.25 18.56
C GLY A 86 -2.60 -4.32 18.17
N LEU A 87 -2.62 -3.84 16.92
CA LEU A 87 -3.63 -2.88 16.45
C LEU A 87 -4.84 -3.55 15.82
N ALA A 88 -4.75 -4.83 15.51
CA ALA A 88 -5.84 -5.59 14.92
C ALA A 88 -5.67 -7.08 15.23
N SER A 89 -6.76 -7.83 15.21
CA SER A 89 -6.74 -9.29 15.43
C SER A 89 -6.37 -10.06 14.16
N ALA A 90 -6.65 -9.46 13.00
CA ALA A 90 -6.36 -10.05 11.70
C ALA A 90 -6.07 -8.94 10.70
N PRO A 91 -5.29 -9.22 9.62
CA PRO A 91 -4.93 -8.17 8.65
C PRO A 91 -6.14 -7.46 8.03
N GLU A 92 -7.20 -8.20 7.72
CA GLU A 92 -8.40 -7.64 7.10
C GLU A 92 -9.24 -6.75 8.03
N GLU A 93 -8.94 -6.74 9.30
CA GLU A 93 -9.64 -5.90 10.28
C GLU A 93 -8.98 -4.54 10.48
N TYR A 94 -7.78 -4.35 9.96
CA TYR A 94 -7.07 -3.08 10.12
C TYR A 94 -7.45 -2.13 8.97
N PRO A 95 -8.20 -1.05 9.24
CA PRO A 95 -8.81 -0.24 8.17
C PRO A 95 -7.81 0.58 7.35
N PHE A 96 -6.58 0.76 7.82
CA PHE A 96 -5.56 1.54 7.14
C PHE A 96 -4.57 0.68 6.36
N GLY A 97 -5.00 -0.51 5.95
CA GLY A 97 -4.22 -1.41 5.14
C GLY A 97 -4.95 -1.84 3.88
N SER A 98 -4.18 -2.22 2.86
CA SER A 98 -4.75 -2.66 1.58
C SER A 98 -5.60 -3.93 1.71
N TRP A 99 -5.29 -4.81 2.65
CA TRP A 99 -6.09 -6.01 2.90
C TRP A 99 -7.52 -5.70 3.27
N TYR A 100 -7.71 -4.73 4.15
CA TYR A 100 -9.05 -4.27 4.54
C TYR A 100 -9.82 -3.73 3.33
N LEU A 101 -9.16 -2.89 2.54
CA LEU A 101 -9.78 -2.29 1.36
C LEU A 101 -10.12 -3.34 0.30
N LYS A 102 -9.24 -4.30 0.08
CA LYS A 102 -9.47 -5.41 -0.86
C LYS A 102 -10.65 -6.25 -0.43
N LYS A 103 -10.74 -6.60 0.85
CA LYS A 103 -11.85 -7.39 1.39
C LYS A 103 -13.17 -6.67 1.25
N ARG A 104 -13.23 -5.39 1.55
CA ARG A 104 -14.45 -4.59 1.40
C ARG A 104 -14.89 -4.48 -0.04
N LYS A 105 -13.96 -4.21 -0.94
CA LYS A 105 -14.23 -4.13 -2.38
C LYS A 105 -14.76 -5.47 -2.89
N HIS A 106 -14.16 -6.56 -2.45
CA HIS A 106 -14.56 -7.91 -2.81
C HIS A 106 -15.98 -8.23 -2.32
N ALA A 107 -16.25 -7.98 -1.05
CA ALA A 107 -17.56 -8.21 -0.45
C ALA A 107 -18.65 -7.39 -1.16
N TRP A 108 -18.34 -6.14 -1.52
CA TRP A 108 -19.26 -5.30 -2.26
C TRP A 108 -19.54 -5.87 -3.66
N ALA A 109 -18.49 -6.30 -4.36
CA ALA A 109 -18.63 -6.87 -5.70
C ALA A 109 -19.43 -8.18 -5.68
N GLU A 110 -19.22 -9.03 -4.68
CA GLU A 110 -20.00 -10.24 -4.50
C GLU A 110 -21.47 -9.94 -4.22
N ALA A 111 -21.74 -8.96 -3.36
CA ALA A 111 -23.09 -8.56 -3.02
C ALA A 111 -23.85 -8.03 -4.24
N GLN A 112 -23.13 -7.42 -5.20
CA GLN A 112 -23.71 -6.95 -6.45
C GLN A 112 -23.78 -8.02 -7.54
N GLY A 113 -23.22 -9.19 -7.30
CA GLY A 113 -23.13 -10.25 -8.30
C GLY A 113 -22.23 -9.90 -9.49
N LEU A 114 -21.32 -8.96 -9.31
CA LEU A 114 -20.53 -8.39 -10.39
C LEU A 114 -19.15 -9.00 -10.57
N ALA A 115 -18.62 -9.70 -9.58
CA ALA A 115 -17.26 -10.16 -9.65
C ALA A 115 -17.07 -11.54 -9.05
N ARG A 116 -16.21 -12.31 -9.72
CA ARG A 116 -15.58 -13.48 -9.11
C ARG A 116 -14.28 -13.04 -8.47
N PRO A 117 -13.91 -13.63 -7.32
CA PRO A 117 -12.58 -13.42 -6.79
C PRO A 117 -11.58 -13.99 -7.79
N VAL A 118 -10.91 -13.12 -8.50
CA VAL A 118 -9.77 -13.50 -9.32
C VAL A 118 -8.54 -13.17 -8.49
N GLY A 119 -7.94 -14.20 -7.94
CA GLY A 119 -6.62 -14.04 -7.39
C GLY A 119 -5.65 -13.87 -8.55
N THR A 120 -5.40 -12.65 -8.96
CA THR A 120 -4.28 -12.36 -9.83
C THR A 120 -3.09 -12.09 -8.95
N THR A 121 -2.21 -13.06 -8.88
CA THR A 121 -0.88 -12.83 -8.35
C THR A 121 -0.07 -12.25 -9.49
N GLU A 122 0.06 -10.95 -9.54
CA GLU A 122 1.02 -10.36 -10.45
C GLU A 122 2.39 -10.46 -9.79
N VAL A 123 3.24 -11.25 -10.40
CA VAL A 123 4.65 -11.29 -10.05
C VAL A 123 5.29 -10.06 -10.66
N VAL A 124 5.82 -9.22 -9.81
CA VAL A 124 6.46 -8.00 -10.26
C VAL A 124 7.95 -8.12 -10.03
N PRO A 125 8.74 -7.91 -11.08
CA PRO A 125 10.19 -7.90 -10.97
C PRO A 125 10.70 -6.71 -10.15
#